data_12703abdb4d3832c8dd4527962fa3a10
#
_entry.id   12703abdb4d3832c8dd4527962fa3a10
#
_cell.length_a   1.000
_cell.length_b   1.000
_cell.length_c   1.000
_cell.angle_alpha   90.00
_cell.angle_beta   90.00
_cell.angle_gamma   90.00
#
_symmetry.space_group_name_H-M   'P 1'
#
loop_
_entity.id
_entity.type
_entity.pdbx_description
1 polymer ?
#
loop_
_entity_poly.entity_id
_entity_poly.type
_entity_poly.pdbx_seq_one_letter_code
_entity_poly.pdbx_strand_id
1 'polypeptide(L)'
;AGAKFGDFAATYNGKPQRLSDYVGKGKLVVADFWASWCGPCRKEIPNLINIHEKYGDKVLVLGIATWDNPEDTEKAIAELKIPYPQMLNTQKAGSDAYSITGIPEIIVFAPDGTILHRGLRGPELENAVVEYLQTHP
;
A
#
# COMPACT_ATOMS: atom_id res chain seq x y z
N ALA A 1 -8.74 -13.51 -3.45
CA ALA A 1 -7.40 -14.03 -3.13
C ALA A 1 -6.96 -15.06 -4.16
N GLY A 2 -5.67 -15.21 -4.33
CA GLY A 2 -5.10 -16.18 -5.26
C GLY A 2 -4.84 -15.68 -6.68
N ALA A 3 -5.41 -14.54 -7.07
CA ALA A 3 -5.15 -13.95 -8.39
C ALA A 3 -3.83 -13.20 -8.38
N LYS A 4 -3.16 -13.12 -9.54
CA LYS A 4 -1.98 -12.29 -9.71
C LYS A 4 -2.36 -10.82 -9.76
N PHE A 5 -1.42 -9.95 -9.38
CA PHE A 5 -1.67 -8.51 -9.39
C PHE A 5 -1.90 -7.99 -10.82
N GLY A 6 -2.74 -6.96 -10.92
CA GLY A 6 -2.88 -6.17 -12.14
C GLY A 6 -2.02 -4.91 -12.02
N ASP A 7 -1.21 -4.65 -13.05
CA ASP A 7 -0.31 -3.50 -13.05
C ASP A 7 -1.06 -2.22 -13.40
N PHE A 8 -0.57 -1.11 -12.89
CA PHE A 8 -1.02 0.23 -13.28
C PHE A 8 0.13 1.22 -13.10
N ALA A 9 0.02 2.36 -13.73
CA ALA A 9 1.07 3.37 -13.71
C ALA A 9 0.52 4.74 -13.35
N ALA A 10 1.38 5.58 -12.81
CA ALA A 10 1.09 6.98 -12.54
C ALA A 10 2.37 7.81 -12.74
N THR A 11 2.19 9.08 -13.05
CA THR A 11 3.32 10.00 -13.22
C THR A 11 3.12 11.22 -12.35
N TYR A 12 4.17 11.63 -11.65
CA TYR A 12 4.17 12.85 -10.88
C TYR A 12 5.54 13.51 -10.99
N ASN A 13 5.54 14.80 -11.28
CA ASN A 13 6.77 15.59 -11.48
C ASN A 13 7.72 14.93 -12.51
N GLY A 14 7.15 14.44 -13.61
CA GLY A 14 7.92 13.81 -14.68
C GLY A 14 8.47 12.43 -14.34
N LYS A 15 8.14 11.87 -13.17
CA LYS A 15 8.61 10.55 -12.75
C LYS A 15 7.49 9.53 -12.87
N PRO A 16 7.57 8.60 -13.83
CA PRO A 16 6.60 7.50 -13.90
C PRO A 16 6.91 6.43 -12.87
N GLN A 17 5.86 5.84 -12.31
CA GLN A 17 5.96 4.70 -11.43
C GLN A 17 4.89 3.68 -11.81
N ARG A 18 5.21 2.42 -11.65
CA ARG A 18 4.29 1.31 -11.86
C ARG A 18 4.19 0.49 -10.60
N LEU A 19 3.03 -0.16 -10.38
CA LEU A 19 2.89 -1.09 -9.26
C LEU A 19 3.93 -2.21 -9.35
N SER A 20 4.26 -2.65 -10.56
CA SER A 20 5.27 -3.68 -10.80
C SER A 20 6.69 -3.27 -10.40
N ASP A 21 6.93 -1.99 -10.12
CA ASP A 21 8.20 -1.56 -9.53
C ASP A 21 8.36 -2.08 -8.10
N TYR A 22 7.26 -2.43 -7.44
CA TYR A 22 7.22 -2.81 -6.04
C TYR A 22 6.72 -4.24 -5.83
N VAL A 23 5.65 -4.62 -6.53
CA VAL A 23 4.98 -5.92 -6.37
C VAL A 23 5.60 -6.94 -7.33
N GLY A 24 5.77 -8.17 -6.87
CA GLY A 24 6.38 -9.23 -7.68
C GLY A 24 7.90 -9.18 -7.69
N LYS A 25 8.52 -8.53 -6.71
CA LYS A 25 9.98 -8.33 -6.64
C LYS A 25 10.63 -9.11 -5.49
N GLY A 26 9.93 -10.11 -4.96
CA GLY A 26 10.51 -10.99 -3.96
C GLY A 26 10.24 -10.62 -2.50
N LYS A 27 9.47 -9.56 -2.25
CA LYS A 27 9.04 -9.19 -0.90
C LYS A 27 7.52 -9.25 -0.78
N LEU A 28 7.05 -9.57 0.41
CA LEU A 28 5.64 -9.38 0.76
C LEU A 28 5.35 -7.88 0.71
N VAL A 29 4.28 -7.48 0.03
CA VAL A 29 3.92 -6.06 -0.10
C VAL A 29 2.57 -5.81 0.58
N VAL A 30 2.55 -4.83 1.48
CA VAL A 30 1.33 -4.31 2.10
C VAL A 30 1.03 -2.98 1.40
N ALA A 31 0.07 -2.97 0.50
CA ALA A 31 -0.28 -1.82 -0.32
C ALA A 31 -1.51 -1.12 0.24
N ASP A 32 -1.35 0.13 0.64
CA ASP A 32 -2.38 0.95 1.26
C ASP A 32 -2.90 1.99 0.26
N PHE A 33 -4.11 1.80 -0.23
CA PHE A 33 -4.81 2.79 -1.06
C PHE A 33 -5.45 3.80 -0.12
N TRP A 34 -4.92 5.03 -0.10
CA TRP A 34 -5.29 6.05 0.88
C TRP A 34 -5.34 7.45 0.26
N ALA A 35 -5.84 8.42 1.02
CA ALA A 35 -5.83 9.82 0.60
C ALA A 35 -5.63 10.72 1.83
N SER A 36 -5.08 11.90 1.60
CA SER A 36 -4.81 12.88 2.65
C SER A 36 -6.07 13.37 3.35
N TRP A 37 -7.19 13.42 2.62
CA TRP A 37 -8.48 13.88 3.15
C TRP A 37 -9.26 12.81 3.90
N CYS A 38 -8.78 11.57 3.91
CA CYS A 38 -9.51 10.42 4.43
C CYS A 38 -9.18 10.20 5.91
N GLY A 39 -10.13 10.47 6.79
CA GLY A 39 -9.94 10.29 8.24
C GLY A 39 -9.56 8.88 8.64
N PRO A 40 -10.34 7.86 8.24
CA PRO A 40 -9.99 6.46 8.55
C PRO A 40 -8.64 6.03 7.99
N CYS A 41 -8.25 6.55 6.81
CA CYS A 41 -6.92 6.29 6.25
C CYS A 41 -5.83 6.81 7.18
N ARG A 42 -6.00 8.04 7.67
CA ARG A 42 -5.02 8.67 8.58
C ARG A 42 -4.88 7.90 9.90
N LYS A 43 -5.99 7.34 10.38
CA LYS A 43 -5.98 6.53 11.61
C LYS A 43 -5.21 5.22 11.46
N GLU A 44 -5.19 4.67 10.26
CA GLU A 44 -4.50 3.41 9.98
C GLU A 44 -3.00 3.59 9.78
N ILE A 45 -2.54 4.79 9.42
CA ILE A 45 -1.12 5.08 9.14
C ILE A 45 -0.19 4.66 10.28
N PRO A 46 -0.48 4.96 11.57
CA PRO A 46 0.41 4.51 12.65
C PRO A 46 0.61 2.99 12.69
N ASN A 47 -0.43 2.23 12.37
CA ASN A 47 -0.33 0.77 12.30
C ASN A 47 0.58 0.32 11.15
N LEU A 48 0.47 0.99 10.00
CA LEU A 48 1.33 0.69 8.86
C LEU A 48 2.79 1.07 9.12
N ILE A 49 3.03 2.18 9.80
CA ILE A 49 4.38 2.57 10.23
C ILE A 49 4.97 1.50 11.15
N ASN A 50 4.15 0.99 12.09
CA ASN A 50 4.57 -0.08 13.00
C ASN A 50 5.00 -1.35 12.22
N ILE A 51 4.23 -1.75 11.22
CA ILE A 51 4.58 -2.90 10.37
C ILE A 51 5.88 -2.63 9.62
N HIS A 52 6.04 -1.43 9.08
CA HIS A 52 7.27 -1.04 8.38
C HIS A 52 8.49 -1.11 9.31
N GLU A 53 8.36 -0.62 10.53
CA GLU A 53 9.48 -0.60 11.48
C GLU A 53 9.84 -2.00 11.99
N LYS A 54 8.84 -2.83 12.26
CA LYS A 54 9.08 -4.17 12.79
C LYS A 54 9.55 -5.18 11.75
N TYR A 55 9.02 -5.09 10.51
CA TYR A 55 9.18 -6.16 9.51
C TYR A 55 9.81 -5.67 8.20
N GLY A 56 10.34 -4.45 8.18
CA GLY A 56 10.83 -3.80 6.96
C GLY A 56 11.91 -4.57 6.19
N ASP A 57 12.59 -5.52 6.82
CA ASP A 57 13.57 -6.36 6.16
C ASP A 57 12.92 -7.30 5.13
N LYS A 58 11.71 -7.77 5.42
CA LYS A 58 11.02 -8.81 4.65
C LYS A 58 9.71 -8.34 4.04
N VAL A 59 9.19 -7.19 4.50
CA VAL A 59 7.90 -6.67 4.10
C VAL A 59 8.07 -5.23 3.61
N LEU A 60 7.55 -4.97 2.42
CA LEU A 60 7.48 -3.62 1.90
C LEU A 60 6.09 -3.05 2.16
N VAL A 61 6.01 -1.96 2.89
CA VAL A 61 4.77 -1.18 3.01
C VAL A 61 4.81 -0.12 1.92
N LEU A 62 3.74 -0.01 1.15
CA LEU A 62 3.63 0.92 0.03
C LEU A 62 2.35 1.72 0.16
N GLY A 63 2.46 3.05 0.15
CA GLY A 63 1.29 3.91 0.07
C GLY A 63 0.94 4.17 -1.39
N ILE A 64 -0.35 4.13 -1.72
CA ILE A 64 -0.85 4.42 -3.07
C ILE A 64 -1.88 5.54 -2.93
N ALA A 65 -1.46 6.76 -3.25
CA ALA A 65 -2.31 7.93 -3.12
C ALA A 65 -3.44 7.85 -4.16
N THR A 66 -4.67 7.80 -3.66
CA THR A 66 -5.87 7.49 -4.42
C THR A 66 -6.85 8.65 -4.31
N TRP A 67 -7.36 9.16 -5.45
CA TRP A 67 -8.35 10.25 -5.49
C TRP A 67 -7.88 11.47 -4.69
N ASP A 68 -6.63 11.86 -4.86
CA ASP A 68 -6.04 12.91 -4.03
C ASP A 68 -5.22 13.87 -4.87
N ASN A 69 -5.19 15.14 -4.45
CA ASN A 69 -4.28 16.11 -5.02
C ASN A 69 -2.87 15.77 -4.54
N PRO A 70 -1.90 15.57 -5.42
CA PRO A 70 -0.56 15.13 -5.00
C PRO A 70 0.15 16.09 -4.05
N GLU A 71 -0.11 17.39 -4.13
CA GLU A 71 0.48 18.36 -3.20
C GLU A 71 -0.07 18.17 -1.79
N ASP A 72 -1.39 17.87 -1.68
CA ASP A 72 -2.00 17.55 -0.39
C ASP A 72 -1.48 16.22 0.15
N THR A 73 -1.26 15.25 -0.72
CA THR A 73 -0.65 13.98 -0.33
C THR A 73 0.74 14.21 0.27
N GLU A 74 1.58 15.01 -0.38
CA GLU A 74 2.92 15.32 0.12
C GLU A 74 2.89 16.00 1.48
N LYS A 75 1.94 16.92 1.68
CA LYS A 75 1.75 17.56 2.99
C LYS A 75 1.41 16.55 4.08
N ALA A 76 0.50 15.63 3.79
CA ALA A 76 0.10 14.61 4.75
C ALA A 76 1.25 13.64 5.07
N ILE A 77 2.04 13.27 4.06
CA ILE A 77 3.22 12.43 4.25
C ILE A 77 4.17 13.09 5.26
N ALA A 78 4.41 14.40 5.11
CA ALA A 78 5.27 15.15 6.02
C ALA A 78 4.66 15.26 7.42
N GLU A 79 3.39 15.61 7.52
CA GLU A 79 2.67 15.75 8.80
C GLU A 79 2.66 14.44 9.59
N LEU A 80 2.36 13.35 8.92
CA LEU A 80 2.24 12.03 9.53
C LEU A 80 3.57 11.30 9.64
N LYS A 81 4.65 11.90 9.10
CA LYS A 81 6.01 11.33 9.12
C LYS A 81 6.03 9.91 8.56
N ILE A 82 5.40 9.74 7.40
CA ILE A 82 5.30 8.44 6.74
C ILE A 82 6.65 8.06 6.14
N PRO A 83 7.27 6.95 6.59
CA PRO A 83 8.66 6.62 6.19
C PRO A 83 8.75 5.69 4.97
N TYR A 84 7.64 5.08 4.54
CA TYR A 84 7.68 4.07 3.46
C TYR A 84 7.35 4.69 2.11
N PRO A 85 7.70 3.99 1.01
CA PRO A 85 7.49 4.52 -0.34
C PRO A 85 6.04 4.82 -0.66
N GLN A 86 5.86 5.76 -1.60
CA GLN A 86 4.53 6.21 -2.02
C GLN A 86 4.47 6.30 -3.54
N MET A 87 3.37 5.80 -4.10
CA MET A 87 3.00 6.12 -5.48
C MET A 87 2.07 7.33 -5.42
N LEU A 88 2.52 8.46 -5.95
CA LEU A 88 1.75 9.70 -5.94
C LEU A 88 0.94 9.85 -7.22
N ASN A 89 -0.15 10.61 -7.13
CA ASN A 89 -0.96 11.01 -8.28
C ASN A 89 -1.52 9.83 -9.08
N THR A 90 -1.89 8.74 -8.41
CA THR A 90 -2.48 7.61 -9.12
C THR A 90 -3.93 7.87 -9.54
N GLN A 91 -4.59 8.81 -8.89
CA GLN A 91 -5.98 9.18 -9.13
C GLN A 91 -6.88 7.95 -9.16
N LYS A 92 -7.43 7.58 -10.32
CA LYS A 92 -8.29 6.42 -10.47
C LYS A 92 -7.58 5.18 -11.00
N ALA A 93 -6.32 5.29 -11.40
CA ALA A 93 -5.63 4.18 -12.08
C ALA A 93 -5.62 2.91 -11.22
N GLY A 94 -5.22 3.04 -9.96
CA GLY A 94 -5.19 1.89 -9.05
C GLY A 94 -6.58 1.45 -8.62
N SER A 95 -7.45 2.38 -8.26
CA SER A 95 -8.80 2.04 -7.83
C SER A 95 -9.60 1.35 -8.93
N ASP A 96 -9.45 1.78 -10.17
CA ASP A 96 -10.10 1.12 -11.31
C ASP A 96 -9.53 -0.27 -11.54
N ALA A 97 -8.20 -0.43 -11.46
CA ALA A 97 -7.55 -1.72 -11.66
C ALA A 97 -7.99 -2.76 -10.63
N TYR A 98 -8.31 -2.33 -9.40
CA TYR A 98 -8.64 -3.23 -8.29
C TYR A 98 -10.10 -3.13 -7.85
N SER A 99 -10.93 -2.44 -8.61
CA SER A 99 -12.37 -2.27 -8.32
C SER A 99 -12.60 -1.70 -6.91
N ILE A 100 -11.78 -0.72 -6.53
CA ILE A 100 -11.88 -0.08 -5.23
C ILE A 100 -12.93 1.01 -5.28
N THR A 101 -13.90 0.96 -4.36
CA THR A 101 -15.00 1.94 -4.27
C THR A 101 -14.94 2.76 -2.98
N GLY A 102 -14.07 2.39 -2.05
CA GLY A 102 -13.89 3.12 -0.79
C GLY A 102 -12.48 2.92 -0.26
N ILE A 103 -11.98 3.89 0.49
CA ILE A 103 -10.65 3.84 1.10
C ILE A 103 -10.75 4.09 2.61
N PRO A 104 -9.79 3.58 3.42
CA PRO A 104 -8.62 2.85 2.97
C PRO A 104 -8.98 1.45 2.47
N GLU A 105 -8.24 1.00 1.47
CA GLU A 105 -8.28 -0.40 1.04
C GLU A 105 -6.84 -0.90 1.10
N ILE A 106 -6.58 -1.94 1.88
CA ILE A 106 -5.24 -2.48 2.04
C ILE A 106 -5.21 -3.87 1.41
N ILE A 107 -4.30 -4.06 0.47
CA ILE A 107 -4.13 -5.32 -0.24
C ILE A 107 -2.75 -5.87 0.10
N VAL A 108 -2.69 -7.15 0.48
CA VAL A 108 -1.43 -7.83 0.75
C VAL A 108 -1.09 -8.72 -0.43
N PHE A 109 0.10 -8.51 -1.00
CA PHE A 109 0.61 -9.28 -2.14
C PHE A 109 1.75 -10.17 -1.68
N ALA A 110 1.74 -11.42 -2.12
CA ALA A 110 2.86 -12.34 -1.95
C ALA A 110 4.07 -11.86 -2.74
N PRO A 111 5.28 -12.36 -2.44
CA PRO A 111 6.50 -11.97 -3.17
C PRO A 111 6.43 -12.18 -4.68
N ASP A 112 5.62 -13.12 -5.16
CA ASP A 112 5.43 -13.37 -6.60
C ASP A 112 4.32 -12.52 -7.21
N GLY A 113 3.66 -11.65 -6.42
CA GLY A 113 2.58 -10.81 -6.88
C GLY A 113 1.19 -11.39 -6.74
N THR A 114 1.05 -12.55 -6.11
CA THR A 114 -0.28 -13.12 -5.83
C THR A 114 -0.99 -12.32 -4.74
N ILE A 115 -2.27 -12.03 -4.93
CA ILE A 115 -3.08 -11.34 -3.91
C ILE A 115 -3.42 -12.33 -2.80
N LEU A 116 -2.97 -12.02 -1.58
CA LEU A 116 -3.21 -12.87 -0.42
C LEU A 116 -4.42 -12.42 0.40
N HIS A 117 -4.55 -11.12 0.61
CA HIS A 117 -5.62 -10.55 1.45
C HIS A 117 -6.06 -9.21 0.90
N ARG A 118 -7.34 -8.88 1.14
CA ARG A 118 -7.90 -7.55 0.87
C ARG A 118 -8.75 -7.14 2.07
N GLY A 119 -8.71 -5.85 2.41
CA GLY A 119 -9.61 -5.28 3.40
C GLY A 119 -9.24 -5.50 4.86
N LEU A 120 -8.04 -5.98 5.16
CA LEU A 120 -7.58 -6.13 6.55
C LEU A 120 -7.07 -4.80 7.09
N ARG A 121 -7.31 -4.56 8.36
CA ARG A 121 -6.84 -3.36 9.08
C ARG A 121 -6.42 -3.73 10.50
N GLY A 122 -5.67 -2.82 11.14
CA GLY A 122 -5.32 -2.92 12.54
C GLY A 122 -4.60 -4.21 12.88
N PRO A 123 -4.94 -4.83 14.01
CA PRO A 123 -4.28 -6.06 14.45
C PRO A 123 -4.42 -7.23 13.48
N GLU A 124 -5.54 -7.32 12.76
CA GLU A 124 -5.76 -8.39 11.78
C GLU A 124 -4.75 -8.31 10.63
N LEU A 125 -4.39 -7.09 10.22
CA LEU A 125 -3.39 -6.90 9.17
C LEU A 125 -2.02 -7.36 9.65
N GLU A 126 -1.61 -6.93 10.82
CA GLU A 126 -0.31 -7.33 11.40
C GLU A 126 -0.27 -8.85 11.61
N ASN A 127 -1.35 -9.44 12.11
CA ASN A 127 -1.44 -10.89 12.30
C ASN A 127 -1.25 -11.65 10.99
N ALA A 128 -1.84 -11.17 9.90
CA ALA A 128 -1.67 -11.78 8.58
C ALA A 128 -0.21 -11.72 8.11
N VAL A 129 0.45 -10.59 8.34
CA VAL A 129 1.88 -10.42 8.01
C VAL A 129 2.72 -11.40 8.82
N VAL A 130 2.51 -11.46 10.13
CA VAL A 130 3.27 -12.34 11.03
C VAL A 130 3.09 -13.81 10.63
N GLU A 131 1.84 -14.21 10.39
CA GLU A 131 1.53 -15.59 9.99
C GLU A 131 2.25 -15.96 8.68
N TYR A 132 2.24 -15.05 7.70
CA TYR A 132 2.94 -15.31 6.44
C TYR A 132 4.44 -15.50 6.68
N LEU A 133 5.06 -14.64 7.47
CA LEU A 133 6.50 -14.69 7.74
C LEU A 133 6.90 -15.96 8.52
N GLN A 134 6.02 -16.44 9.41
CA GLN A 134 6.26 -17.68 10.17
C GLN A 134 6.19 -18.92 9.29
N THR A 135 5.32 -18.91 8.29
CA THR A 135 5.12 -20.06 7.39
C THR A 135 6.02 -20.00 6.15
N HIS A 136 6.71 -18.88 5.91
CA HIS A 136 7.61 -18.68 4.77
C HIS A 136 8.91 -18.05 5.26
N PRO A 137 9.67 -18.74 6.11
CA PRO A 137 10.90 -18.19 6.68
C PRO A 137 12.01 -17.97 5.65
#